data_a711ca22299344e06318ed77025fd915
#
_entry.id   a711ca22299344e06318ed77025fd915
#
_cell.length_a   1.000
_cell.length_b   1.000
_cell.length_c   1.000
_cell.angle_alpha   90.00
_cell.angle_beta   90.00
_cell.angle_gamma   90.00
#
_symmetry.space_group_name_H-M   'P 1'
#
loop_
_entity.id
_entity.type
_entity.pdbx_description
1 polymer ?
#
loop_
_entity_poly.entity_id
_entity_poly.type
_entity_poly.pdbx_seq_one_letter_code
_entity_poly.pdbx_strand_id
1 'polypeptide(L)'
;MRGSGIRLVFGLMLAAAVAASTQAQQQPIQGAEAPNVYNGVLSNVGNSRELSTGELRQILMDSSAIVLDARPYEEYAVSHIPGARSVRGKPGTTPALYVADASEVVENLPDRNQALVLYCNGLYCGRSERFADELLSLGYRNVSRYQLGTPGWRALGGVMQVEKPALLRLLEQDKTSVLIDGRAQANGKQRLRNSVWIPLRDASKAKDDGRLPMTDHNTRIFVVAGNGNEARDVAEAIVHDAFHNVTFFDGTIADLAELLDDA
;
A
#
# COMPACT_ATOMS: atom_id res chain seq x y z
N MET A 1 93.73 -46.46 33.39
CA MET A 1 93.76 -46.32 31.92
C MET A 1 92.36 -45.96 31.51
N ARG A 2 92.21 -44.98 30.70
CA ARG A 2 91.10 -44.08 30.42
C ARG A 2 89.87 -44.82 29.85
N GLY A 3 88.67 -44.59 30.44
CA GLY A 3 87.40 -45.02 29.88
C GLY A 3 86.52 -43.78 29.70
N SER A 4 86.23 -43.49 28.46
CA SER A 4 85.40 -42.37 28.05
C SER A 4 83.89 -42.67 28.28
N GLY A 5 83.26 -41.86 29.06
CA GLY A 5 81.81 -41.90 29.24
C GLY A 5 81.10 -41.05 28.20
N ILE A 6 80.18 -41.66 27.49
CA ILE A 6 79.27 -41.02 26.54
C ILE A 6 78.08 -40.50 27.34
N ARG A 7 77.88 -39.19 27.37
CA ARG A 7 76.64 -38.55 27.90
C ARG A 7 75.67 -38.52 26.80
N LEU A 8 74.52 -39.23 26.90
CA LEU A 8 73.33 -39.05 26.09
C LEU A 8 72.57 -37.85 26.59
N VAL A 9 72.46 -36.83 25.76
CA VAL A 9 71.62 -35.71 26.01
C VAL A 9 70.29 -36.02 25.34
N PHE A 10 69.24 -36.26 26.16
CA PHE A 10 67.85 -36.36 25.69
C PHE A 10 67.34 -34.92 25.47
N GLY A 11 67.24 -34.52 24.21
CA GLY A 11 66.60 -33.32 23.81
C GLY A 11 65.08 -33.53 23.81
N LEU A 12 64.38 -32.87 24.73
CA LEU A 12 62.94 -32.82 24.74
C LEU A 12 62.48 -31.81 23.64
N MET A 13 62.00 -32.35 22.53
CA MET A 13 61.33 -31.54 21.55
C MET A 13 59.90 -31.29 22.01
N LEU A 14 59.63 -30.04 22.47
CA LEU A 14 58.30 -29.54 22.71
C LEU A 14 57.68 -29.25 21.35
N ALA A 15 56.80 -30.12 20.86
CA ALA A 15 55.96 -29.81 19.70
C ALA A 15 54.85 -28.83 20.12
N ALA A 16 55.04 -27.57 19.83
CA ALA A 16 53.95 -26.58 19.93
C ALA A 16 52.92 -26.87 18.82
N ALA A 17 51.81 -27.50 19.19
CA ALA A 17 50.66 -27.59 18.34
C ALA A 17 50.02 -26.18 18.22
N VAL A 18 50.30 -25.50 17.12
CA VAL A 18 49.56 -24.29 16.73
C VAL A 18 48.18 -24.73 16.33
N ALA A 19 47.22 -24.57 17.22
CA ALA A 19 45.81 -24.67 16.88
C ALA A 19 45.48 -23.53 15.91
N ALA A 20 45.49 -23.83 14.63
CA ALA A 20 44.93 -22.97 13.63
C ALA A 20 43.41 -22.90 13.87
N SER A 21 42.96 -21.90 14.61
CA SER A 21 41.56 -21.50 14.63
C SER A 21 41.20 -21.07 13.20
N THR A 22 40.61 -21.97 12.43
CA THR A 22 39.87 -21.60 11.23
C THR A 22 38.71 -20.77 11.65
N GLN A 23 38.93 -19.46 11.76
CA GLN A 23 37.85 -18.51 11.65
C GLN A 23 37.25 -18.73 10.27
N ALA A 24 36.09 -19.42 10.25
CA ALA A 24 35.24 -19.40 9.09
C ALA A 24 34.92 -17.90 8.85
N GLN A 25 35.67 -17.30 7.94
CA GLN A 25 35.27 -16.03 7.37
C GLN A 25 33.88 -16.26 6.79
N GLN A 26 32.87 -15.84 7.51
CA GLN A 26 31.57 -15.57 6.91
C GLN A 26 31.83 -14.54 5.80
N GLN A 27 32.03 -15.06 4.60
CA GLN A 27 31.93 -14.21 3.41
C GLN A 27 30.60 -13.51 3.54
N PRO A 28 30.56 -12.18 3.44
CA PRO A 28 29.30 -11.48 3.34
C PRO A 28 28.57 -12.21 2.20
N ILE A 29 27.36 -12.68 2.47
CA ILE A 29 26.47 -13.21 1.45
C ILE A 29 26.39 -12.07 0.44
N GLN A 30 27.23 -12.15 -0.61
CA GLN A 30 27.13 -11.27 -1.76
C GLN A 30 25.70 -11.48 -2.23
N GLY A 31 24.87 -10.45 -1.97
CA GLY A 31 23.51 -10.34 -2.39
C GLY A 31 23.03 -11.46 -3.30
N ALA A 32 22.71 -12.61 -2.74
CA ALA A 32 21.59 -13.33 -3.25
C ALA A 32 20.48 -12.30 -3.10
N GLU A 33 20.18 -11.56 -4.16
CA GLU A 33 18.93 -10.83 -4.27
C GLU A 33 17.91 -11.82 -3.74
N ALA A 34 17.32 -11.48 -2.59
CA ALA A 34 16.25 -12.29 -2.02
C ALA A 34 15.37 -12.62 -3.22
N PRO A 35 15.14 -13.92 -3.54
CA PRO A 35 14.51 -14.30 -4.80
C PRO A 35 13.32 -13.38 -4.90
N ASN A 36 13.41 -12.48 -5.82
CA ASN A 36 12.49 -11.39 -5.87
C ASN A 36 11.19 -12.06 -6.28
N VAL A 37 10.37 -12.44 -5.28
CA VAL A 37 9.01 -12.96 -5.48
C VAL A 37 8.31 -12.08 -6.49
N TYR A 38 8.62 -10.81 -6.47
CA TYR A 38 8.35 -9.81 -7.48
C TYR A 38 8.75 -10.25 -8.88
N ASN A 39 10.02 -10.55 -9.14
CA ASN A 39 10.48 -10.94 -10.47
C ASN A 39 9.93 -12.31 -10.90
N GLY A 40 9.72 -13.22 -9.95
CA GLY A 40 9.13 -14.53 -10.25
C GLY A 40 7.65 -14.47 -10.60
N VAL A 41 6.90 -13.56 -9.96
CA VAL A 41 5.46 -13.36 -10.23
C VAL A 41 5.25 -12.41 -11.39
N LEU A 42 6.12 -11.39 -11.57
CA LEU A 42 6.02 -10.40 -12.62
C LEU A 42 6.65 -10.86 -13.95
N SER A 43 7.53 -11.85 -13.97
CA SER A 43 8.17 -12.37 -15.19
C SER A 43 7.25 -13.09 -16.16
N ASN A 44 6.01 -13.39 -15.74
CA ASN A 44 5.00 -14.07 -16.57
C ASN A 44 3.95 -13.11 -17.12
N VAL A 45 4.24 -11.83 -17.19
CA VAL A 45 3.21 -10.84 -17.36
C VAL A 45 3.24 -10.22 -18.72
N GLY A 46 2.09 -10.28 -19.34
CA GLY A 46 1.57 -9.59 -20.52
C GLY A 46 2.40 -8.48 -21.18
N ASN A 47 1.82 -7.80 -22.15
CA ASN A 47 2.50 -6.81 -22.98
C ASN A 47 2.68 -5.42 -22.32
N SER A 48 2.20 -5.24 -21.07
CA SER A 48 2.27 -3.96 -20.35
C SER A 48 3.44 -3.92 -19.38
N ARG A 49 4.03 -2.74 -19.19
CA ARG A 49 5.07 -2.50 -18.18
C ARG A 49 4.50 -2.60 -16.76
N GLU A 50 5.19 -3.28 -15.87
CA GLU A 50 4.87 -3.31 -14.45
C GLU A 50 5.56 -2.17 -13.69
N LEU A 51 4.84 -1.60 -12.72
CA LEU A 51 5.32 -0.51 -11.88
C LEU A 51 5.58 -0.98 -10.46
N SER A 52 6.66 -0.50 -9.88
CA SER A 52 6.89 -0.55 -8.44
C SER A 52 5.97 0.42 -7.69
N THR A 53 5.80 0.21 -6.38
CA THR A 53 5.06 1.15 -5.52
C THR A 53 5.70 2.55 -5.50
N GLY A 54 7.04 2.62 -5.57
CA GLY A 54 7.76 3.89 -5.65
C GLY A 54 7.44 4.67 -6.92
N GLU A 55 7.42 4.00 -8.06
CA GLU A 55 7.03 4.63 -9.34
C GLU A 55 5.57 5.09 -9.32
N LEU A 56 4.65 4.28 -8.79
CA LEU A 56 3.25 4.69 -8.68
C LEU A 56 3.09 5.91 -7.77
N ARG A 57 3.80 5.97 -6.63
CA ARG A 57 3.78 7.17 -5.76
C ARG A 57 4.27 8.40 -6.50
N GLN A 58 5.35 8.28 -7.27
CA GLN A 58 5.85 9.41 -8.07
C GLN A 58 4.83 9.87 -9.11
N ILE A 59 4.20 8.93 -9.82
CA ILE A 59 3.14 9.22 -10.80
C ILE A 59 1.96 9.95 -10.17
N LEU A 60 1.55 9.54 -8.96
CA LEU A 60 0.45 10.21 -8.24
C LEU A 60 0.84 11.62 -7.77
N MET A 61 2.09 11.83 -7.35
CA MET A 61 2.58 13.14 -6.92
C MET A 61 2.67 14.14 -8.07
N ASP A 62 3.19 13.72 -9.21
CA ASP A 62 3.40 14.60 -10.37
C ASP A 62 2.27 14.56 -11.41
N SER A 63 1.26 13.72 -11.18
CA SER A 63 0.11 13.52 -12.08
C SER A 63 0.52 13.17 -13.51
N SER A 64 1.65 12.46 -13.68
CA SER A 64 2.23 12.14 -15.00
C SER A 64 1.47 11.05 -15.76
N ALA A 65 0.56 10.32 -15.10
CA ALA A 65 -0.34 9.37 -15.75
C ALA A 65 -1.73 9.38 -15.10
N ILE A 66 -2.72 8.89 -15.83
CA ILE A 66 -4.07 8.63 -15.29
C ILE A 66 -4.08 7.23 -14.70
N VAL A 67 -4.41 7.13 -13.42
CA VAL A 67 -4.53 5.85 -12.72
C VAL A 67 -5.97 5.36 -12.77
N LEU A 68 -6.18 4.14 -13.25
CA LEU A 68 -7.49 3.53 -13.47
C LEU A 68 -7.65 2.26 -12.59
N ASP A 69 -8.72 2.20 -11.87
CA ASP A 69 -9.11 1.03 -11.08
C ASP A 69 -9.93 0.06 -11.95
N ALA A 70 -9.40 -1.13 -12.20
CA ALA A 70 -10.06 -2.16 -12.99
C ALA A 70 -11.00 -3.05 -12.14
N ARG A 71 -11.40 -2.61 -10.95
CA ARG A 71 -12.34 -3.31 -10.07
C ARG A 71 -13.76 -2.80 -10.25
N PRO A 72 -14.78 -3.58 -9.81
CA PRO A 72 -16.15 -3.08 -9.72
C PRO A 72 -16.25 -1.79 -8.90
N TYR A 73 -17.18 -0.91 -9.27
CA TYR A 73 -17.38 0.37 -8.58
C TYR A 73 -17.63 0.19 -7.08
N GLU A 74 -18.31 -0.87 -6.68
CA GLU A 74 -18.57 -1.19 -5.28
C GLU A 74 -17.28 -1.43 -4.48
N GLU A 75 -16.27 -2.06 -5.10
CA GLU A 75 -14.95 -2.26 -4.49
C GLU A 75 -14.15 -0.94 -4.48
N TYR A 76 -14.22 -0.18 -5.58
CA TYR A 76 -13.61 1.15 -5.69
C TYR A 76 -14.17 2.10 -4.64
N ALA A 77 -15.48 2.20 -4.52
CA ALA A 77 -16.14 3.13 -3.60
C ALA A 77 -15.78 2.87 -2.13
N VAL A 78 -15.59 1.59 -1.74
CA VAL A 78 -15.17 1.21 -0.38
C VAL A 78 -13.74 1.65 -0.09
N SER A 79 -12.84 1.49 -1.06
CA SER A 79 -11.45 1.92 -0.91
C SER A 79 -10.70 1.83 -2.23
N HIS A 80 -10.08 2.92 -2.65
CA HIS A 80 -9.25 2.98 -3.86
C HIS A 80 -7.96 3.75 -3.60
N ILE A 81 -6.98 3.60 -4.49
CA ILE A 81 -5.74 4.37 -4.44
C ILE A 81 -6.08 5.85 -4.72
N PRO A 82 -5.64 6.80 -3.88
CA PRO A 82 -6.00 8.21 -4.02
C PRO A 82 -5.68 8.75 -5.42
N GLY A 83 -6.65 9.48 -5.98
CA GLY A 83 -6.53 10.05 -7.33
C GLY A 83 -6.79 9.07 -8.47
N ALA A 84 -7.02 7.79 -8.18
CA ALA A 84 -7.45 6.83 -9.20
C ALA A 84 -8.90 7.11 -9.64
N ARG A 85 -9.21 6.71 -10.88
CA ARG A 85 -10.56 6.78 -11.44
C ARG A 85 -11.14 5.38 -11.59
N SER A 86 -12.40 5.24 -11.24
CA SER A 86 -13.16 4.02 -11.53
C SER A 86 -13.44 3.92 -13.03
N VAL A 87 -13.42 2.71 -13.57
CA VAL A 87 -13.91 2.40 -14.93
C VAL A 87 -15.16 1.56 -14.80
N ARG A 88 -16.22 1.90 -15.55
CA ARG A 88 -17.46 1.12 -15.51
C ARG A 88 -17.24 -0.31 -15.98
N GLY A 89 -18.13 -1.20 -15.56
CA GLY A 89 -18.16 -2.58 -16.09
C GLY A 89 -18.68 -2.65 -17.51
N LYS A 90 -18.13 -3.56 -18.29
CA LYS A 90 -18.62 -3.83 -19.66
C LYS A 90 -20.09 -4.26 -19.62
N PRO A 91 -20.98 -3.65 -20.44
CA PRO A 91 -22.38 -4.00 -20.46
C PRO A 91 -22.60 -5.51 -20.65
N GLY A 92 -23.56 -6.08 -19.91
CA GLY A 92 -23.89 -7.51 -19.98
C GLY A 92 -22.98 -8.45 -19.17
N THR A 93 -22.00 -7.92 -18.43
CA THR A 93 -21.20 -8.72 -17.49
C THR A 93 -21.84 -8.74 -16.10
N THR A 94 -21.75 -9.89 -15.42
CA THR A 94 -22.16 -9.99 -14.01
C THR A 94 -21.04 -9.53 -13.08
N PRO A 95 -21.31 -9.16 -11.81
CA PRO A 95 -20.27 -8.81 -10.86
C PRO A 95 -19.19 -9.90 -10.70
N ALA A 96 -19.55 -11.17 -10.79
CA ALA A 96 -18.61 -12.29 -10.74
C ALA A 96 -17.67 -12.36 -11.96
N LEU A 97 -18.16 -11.93 -13.11
CA LEU A 97 -17.43 -11.90 -14.39
C LEU A 97 -17.07 -10.47 -14.81
N TYR A 98 -16.92 -9.59 -13.84
CA TYR A 98 -16.64 -8.18 -14.10
C TYR A 98 -15.43 -8.00 -15.02
N VAL A 99 -15.64 -7.24 -16.08
CA VAL A 99 -14.61 -6.78 -17.01
C VAL A 99 -14.75 -5.25 -17.14
N ALA A 100 -13.67 -4.52 -16.95
CA ALA A 100 -13.67 -3.07 -17.16
C ALA A 100 -13.95 -2.74 -18.65
N ASP A 101 -14.73 -1.70 -18.89
CA ASP A 101 -15.16 -1.32 -20.24
C ASP A 101 -14.12 -0.41 -20.92
N ALA A 102 -13.32 -0.97 -21.79
CA ALA A 102 -12.33 -0.19 -22.54
C ALA A 102 -12.96 0.87 -23.46
N SER A 103 -14.24 0.71 -23.86
CA SER A 103 -14.92 1.71 -24.69
C SER A 103 -15.11 3.04 -23.92
N GLU A 104 -15.34 2.99 -22.62
CA GLU A 104 -15.38 4.19 -21.77
C GLU A 104 -14.07 4.96 -21.79
N VAL A 105 -12.95 4.23 -21.72
CA VAL A 105 -11.62 4.84 -21.80
C VAL A 105 -11.39 5.49 -23.17
N VAL A 106 -11.80 4.80 -24.25
CA VAL A 106 -11.73 5.35 -25.62
C VAL A 106 -12.54 6.64 -25.76
N GLU A 107 -13.73 6.69 -25.18
CA GLU A 107 -14.64 7.85 -25.22
C GLU A 107 -14.07 9.04 -24.44
N ASN A 108 -13.56 8.79 -23.23
CA ASN A 108 -13.17 9.84 -22.28
C ASN A 108 -11.69 10.24 -22.38
N LEU A 109 -10.82 9.37 -22.92
CA LEU A 109 -9.38 9.56 -23.04
C LEU A 109 -8.92 9.22 -24.48
N PRO A 110 -9.31 10.02 -25.49
CA PRO A 110 -9.08 9.69 -26.88
C PRO A 110 -7.61 9.74 -27.32
N ASP A 111 -6.74 10.41 -26.55
CA ASP A 111 -5.30 10.44 -26.85
C ASP A 111 -4.66 9.08 -26.55
N ARG A 112 -4.25 8.38 -27.60
CA ARG A 112 -3.60 7.07 -27.51
C ARG A 112 -2.18 7.11 -26.96
N ASN A 113 -1.58 8.29 -26.82
CA ASN A 113 -0.29 8.49 -26.17
C ASN A 113 -0.43 8.86 -24.68
N GLN A 114 -1.66 9.07 -24.19
CA GLN A 114 -1.90 9.30 -22.77
C GLN A 114 -1.31 8.15 -21.95
N ALA A 115 -0.50 8.50 -20.95
CA ALA A 115 0.02 7.52 -20.01
C ALA A 115 -1.11 7.03 -19.09
N LEU A 116 -1.29 5.72 -19.03
CA LEU A 116 -2.31 5.05 -18.21
C LEU A 116 -1.64 4.05 -17.26
N VAL A 117 -2.09 4.01 -16.03
CA VAL A 117 -1.71 3.01 -15.04
C VAL A 117 -2.95 2.26 -14.59
N LEU A 118 -2.93 0.95 -14.68
CA LEU A 118 -4.04 0.08 -14.28
C LEU A 118 -3.69 -0.69 -13.02
N TYR A 119 -4.65 -0.87 -12.12
CA TYR A 119 -4.49 -1.78 -10.98
C TYR A 119 -5.78 -2.53 -10.68
N CYS A 120 -5.69 -3.57 -9.84
CA CYS A 120 -6.83 -4.29 -9.29
C CYS A 120 -6.52 -4.86 -7.88
N ASN A 121 -7.03 -6.05 -7.56
CA ASN A 121 -6.92 -6.67 -6.22
C ASN A 121 -5.61 -7.43 -5.97
N GLY A 122 -4.53 -7.12 -6.67
CA GLY A 122 -3.21 -7.70 -6.41
C GLY A 122 -2.79 -8.80 -7.37
N LEU A 123 -1.73 -9.53 -6.99
CA LEU A 123 -0.92 -10.39 -7.86
C LEU A 123 -1.69 -11.42 -8.69
N TYR A 124 -2.76 -11.97 -8.14
CA TYR A 124 -3.54 -13.01 -8.81
C TYR A 124 -4.81 -12.48 -9.48
N CYS A 125 -4.99 -11.16 -9.51
CA CYS A 125 -6.14 -10.54 -10.16
C CYS A 125 -5.83 -10.26 -11.64
N GLY A 126 -6.35 -11.10 -12.55
CA GLY A 126 -6.15 -10.92 -13.99
C GLY A 126 -7.00 -9.79 -14.63
N ARG A 127 -7.75 -8.98 -13.84
CA ARG A 127 -8.61 -7.91 -14.40
C ARG A 127 -7.78 -6.79 -15.04
N SER A 128 -6.77 -6.27 -14.33
CA SER A 128 -5.90 -5.22 -14.86
C SER A 128 -5.06 -5.68 -16.05
N GLU A 129 -4.69 -6.96 -16.10
CA GLU A 129 -3.96 -7.55 -17.23
C GLU A 129 -4.83 -7.58 -18.50
N ARG A 130 -6.00 -8.22 -18.41
CA ARG A 130 -6.95 -8.26 -19.54
C ARG A 130 -7.33 -6.87 -20.03
N PHE A 131 -7.49 -5.92 -19.10
CA PHE A 131 -7.84 -4.55 -19.43
C PHE A 131 -6.66 -3.83 -20.12
N ALA A 132 -5.42 -4.05 -19.67
CA ALA A 132 -4.23 -3.53 -20.33
C ALA A 132 -4.09 -4.07 -21.76
N ASP A 133 -4.26 -5.37 -21.96
CA ASP A 133 -4.19 -6.00 -23.28
C ASP A 133 -5.26 -5.45 -24.22
N GLU A 134 -6.49 -5.24 -23.73
CA GLU A 134 -7.56 -4.63 -24.53
C GLU A 134 -7.21 -3.20 -24.94
N LEU A 135 -6.72 -2.35 -24.00
CA LEU A 135 -6.30 -0.99 -24.32
C LEU A 135 -5.12 -0.92 -25.31
N LEU A 136 -4.13 -1.80 -25.14
CA LEU A 136 -3.02 -1.93 -26.09
C LEU A 136 -3.51 -2.32 -27.49
N SER A 137 -4.46 -3.26 -27.59
CA SER A 137 -5.08 -3.68 -28.85
C SER A 137 -5.87 -2.55 -29.53
N LEU A 138 -6.41 -1.62 -28.73
CA LEU A 138 -7.12 -0.41 -29.19
C LEU A 138 -6.16 0.75 -29.54
N GLY A 139 -4.84 0.51 -29.49
CA GLY A 139 -3.79 1.42 -29.95
C GLY A 139 -3.24 2.37 -28.88
N TYR A 140 -3.58 2.20 -27.60
CA TYR A 140 -2.87 2.92 -26.53
C TYR A 140 -1.43 2.44 -26.44
N ARG A 141 -0.48 3.36 -26.27
CA ARG A 141 0.95 3.05 -26.35
C ARG A 141 1.67 3.08 -25.00
N ASN A 142 1.12 3.81 -24.04
CA ASN A 142 1.72 4.07 -22.73
C ASN A 142 0.86 3.46 -21.63
N VAL A 143 0.65 2.15 -21.66
CA VAL A 143 -0.12 1.40 -20.67
C VAL A 143 0.83 0.68 -19.73
N SER A 144 0.73 0.96 -18.44
CA SER A 144 1.47 0.31 -17.36
C SER A 144 0.51 -0.31 -16.35
N ARG A 145 0.99 -1.25 -15.55
CA ARG A 145 0.20 -1.87 -14.49
C ARG A 145 0.91 -1.74 -13.14
N TYR A 146 0.13 -1.58 -12.09
CA TYR A 146 0.55 -1.80 -10.72
C TYR A 146 -0.05 -3.11 -10.22
N GLN A 147 0.67 -4.20 -10.43
CA GLN A 147 0.16 -5.55 -10.18
C GLN A 147 -0.02 -5.88 -8.71
N LEU A 148 0.74 -5.24 -7.80
CA LEU A 148 0.54 -5.40 -6.37
C LEU A 148 -0.86 -4.95 -5.92
N GLY A 149 -1.49 -4.05 -6.66
CA GLY A 149 -2.85 -3.58 -6.42
C GLY A 149 -3.07 -2.99 -5.04
N THR A 150 -4.33 -2.97 -4.62
CA THR A 150 -4.69 -2.38 -3.31
C THR A 150 -4.05 -3.09 -2.11
N PRO A 151 -3.86 -4.42 -2.08
CA PRO A 151 -3.19 -5.08 -0.96
C PRO A 151 -1.72 -4.67 -0.82
N GLY A 152 -0.98 -4.63 -1.93
CA GLY A 152 0.42 -4.19 -1.91
C GLY A 152 0.57 -2.73 -1.55
N TRP A 153 -0.32 -1.88 -2.06
CA TRP A 153 -0.36 -0.46 -1.72
C TRP A 153 -0.49 -0.25 -0.19
N ARG A 154 -1.48 -0.91 0.44
CA ARG A 154 -1.70 -0.85 1.89
C ARG A 154 -0.53 -1.43 2.69
N ALA A 155 -0.03 -2.60 2.30
CA ALA A 155 1.08 -3.26 2.99
C ALA A 155 2.37 -2.42 2.99
N LEU A 156 2.53 -1.53 2.01
CA LEU A 156 3.66 -0.62 1.89
C LEU A 156 3.35 0.79 2.41
N GLY A 157 2.33 0.93 3.27
CA GLY A 157 1.99 2.18 3.96
C GLY A 157 1.22 3.18 3.09
N GLY A 158 0.55 2.71 2.04
CA GLY A 158 -0.34 3.56 1.25
C GLY A 158 -1.71 3.71 1.92
N VAL A 159 -2.17 4.95 2.10
CA VAL A 159 -3.55 5.23 2.53
C VAL A 159 -4.51 5.03 1.38
N MET A 160 -5.78 4.75 1.70
CA MET A 160 -6.85 4.56 0.72
C MET A 160 -7.82 5.73 0.81
N GLN A 161 -8.52 5.98 -0.29
CA GLN A 161 -9.64 6.94 -0.36
C GLN A 161 -10.96 6.18 -0.36
N VAL A 162 -11.99 6.75 0.27
CA VAL A 162 -13.35 6.20 0.33
C VAL A 162 -14.34 7.18 -0.28
N GLU A 163 -15.32 6.67 -1.03
CA GLU A 163 -16.43 7.46 -1.54
C GLU A 163 -17.49 7.69 -0.45
N LYS A 164 -18.13 8.87 -0.44
CA LYS A 164 -19.15 9.22 0.56
C LYS A 164 -20.23 8.16 0.78
N PRO A 165 -20.90 7.61 -0.26
CA PRO A 165 -21.94 6.62 -0.04
C PRO A 165 -21.44 5.34 0.65
N ALA A 166 -20.21 4.94 0.34
CA ALA A 166 -19.59 3.78 0.96
C ALA A 166 -19.17 4.06 2.41
N LEU A 167 -18.62 5.24 2.69
CA LEU A 167 -18.27 5.68 4.04
C LEU A 167 -19.50 5.60 4.97
N LEU A 168 -20.62 6.23 4.58
CA LEU A 168 -21.83 6.25 5.38
C LEU A 168 -22.39 4.85 5.63
N ARG A 169 -22.46 4.04 4.58
CA ARG A 169 -22.91 2.65 4.69
C ARG A 169 -22.02 1.82 5.63
N LEU A 170 -20.70 1.98 5.52
CA LEU A 170 -19.76 1.21 6.33
C LEU A 170 -19.77 1.61 7.80
N LEU A 171 -19.92 2.89 8.12
CA LEU A 171 -20.11 3.36 9.49
C LEU A 171 -21.41 2.85 10.12
N GLU A 172 -22.45 2.61 9.31
CA GLU A 172 -23.70 2.02 9.76
C GLU A 172 -23.54 0.50 9.99
N GLN A 173 -22.87 -0.22 9.09
CA GLN A 173 -22.80 -1.69 9.06
C GLN A 173 -21.67 -2.24 9.94
N ASP A 174 -20.53 -1.58 10.00
CA ASP A 174 -19.34 -2.02 10.75
C ASP A 174 -19.19 -1.20 12.04
N LYS A 175 -19.79 -1.72 13.12
CA LYS A 175 -19.75 -1.07 14.44
C LYS A 175 -18.38 -1.14 15.12
N THR A 176 -17.42 -1.88 14.55
CA THR A 176 -16.04 -1.93 15.03
C THR A 176 -15.16 -0.89 14.38
N SER A 177 -15.65 -0.25 13.30
CA SER A 177 -14.91 0.80 12.62
C SER A 177 -14.76 2.05 13.51
N VAL A 178 -13.65 2.76 13.32
CA VAL A 178 -13.34 4.00 14.02
C VAL A 178 -13.41 5.17 13.05
N LEU A 179 -14.22 6.16 13.39
CA LEU A 179 -14.27 7.45 12.67
C LEU A 179 -13.37 8.45 13.38
N ILE A 180 -12.40 9.00 12.66
CA ILE A 180 -11.50 10.03 13.16
C ILE A 180 -11.88 11.38 12.57
N ASP A 181 -12.10 12.36 13.46
CA ASP A 181 -12.19 13.79 13.11
C ASP A 181 -10.77 14.38 13.15
N GLY A 182 -10.19 14.56 11.97
CA GLY A 182 -8.83 15.07 11.78
C GLY A 182 -8.71 16.59 11.80
N ARG A 183 -9.81 17.33 11.93
CA ARG A 183 -9.78 18.80 11.89
C ARG A 183 -8.83 19.41 12.90
N ALA A 184 -8.10 20.44 12.51
CA ALA A 184 -7.18 21.17 13.38
C ALA A 184 -7.87 21.72 14.64
N GLN A 185 -9.16 22.09 14.52
CA GLN A 185 -10.03 22.53 15.61
C GLN A 185 -11.40 21.88 15.47
N ALA A 186 -11.81 21.14 16.47
CA ALA A 186 -13.18 20.64 16.58
C ALA A 186 -14.02 21.67 17.38
N ASN A 187 -14.71 22.54 16.70
CA ASN A 187 -15.64 23.48 17.34
C ASN A 187 -16.91 22.75 17.79
N GLY A 188 -17.30 22.93 19.06
CA GLY A 188 -18.36 22.18 19.72
C GLY A 188 -19.76 22.15 19.06
N LYS A 189 -20.04 23.02 18.08
CA LYS A 189 -21.30 23.07 17.34
C LYS A 189 -21.35 22.20 16.07
N GLN A 190 -20.24 21.58 15.67
CA GLN A 190 -20.12 20.72 14.48
C GLN A 190 -19.31 19.45 14.81
N ARG A 191 -19.62 18.82 15.91
CA ARG A 191 -18.97 17.58 16.26
C ARG A 191 -19.53 16.43 15.43
N LEU A 192 -18.65 15.60 14.89
CA LEU A 192 -19.05 14.36 14.23
C LEU A 192 -19.46 13.32 15.26
N ARG A 193 -20.65 12.76 15.10
CA ARG A 193 -21.17 11.70 15.97
C ARG A 193 -20.24 10.50 15.99
N ASN A 194 -19.99 9.97 17.18
CA ASN A 194 -19.19 8.77 17.40
C ASN A 194 -17.78 8.85 16.82
N SER A 195 -17.21 10.05 16.68
CA SER A 195 -15.85 10.24 16.21
C SER A 195 -14.85 10.42 17.34
N VAL A 196 -13.61 10.06 17.08
CA VAL A 196 -12.44 10.36 17.90
C VAL A 196 -11.72 11.55 17.29
N TRP A 197 -11.50 12.61 18.06
CA TRP A 197 -10.76 13.78 17.55
C TRP A 197 -9.26 13.56 17.63
N ILE A 198 -8.61 13.53 16.46
CA ILE A 198 -7.16 13.37 16.31
C ILE A 198 -6.67 14.32 15.20
N PRO A 199 -6.36 15.58 15.54
CA PRO A 199 -5.74 16.49 14.57
C PRO A 199 -4.32 16.04 14.22
N LEU A 200 -3.78 16.46 13.07
CA LEU A 200 -2.47 16.07 12.58
C LEU A 200 -1.36 16.25 13.62
N ARG A 201 -1.36 17.34 14.37
CA ARG A 201 -0.36 17.61 15.43
C ARG A 201 -0.33 16.58 16.57
N ASP A 202 -1.42 15.83 16.73
CA ASP A 202 -1.58 14.82 17.79
C ASP A 202 -1.53 13.38 17.25
N ALA A 203 -1.51 13.18 15.95
CA ALA A 203 -1.60 11.86 15.31
C ALA A 203 -0.52 10.90 15.84
N SER A 204 0.73 11.36 15.97
CA SER A 204 1.83 10.55 16.50
C SER A 204 1.71 10.15 17.97
N LYS A 205 0.86 10.83 18.75
CA LYS A 205 0.61 10.54 20.17
C LYS A 205 -0.62 9.67 20.40
N ALA A 206 -1.50 9.58 19.41
CA ALA A 206 -2.80 8.95 19.54
C ALA A 206 -2.73 7.45 19.84
N LYS A 207 -1.62 6.80 19.49
CA LYS A 207 -1.32 5.40 19.87
C LYS A 207 -1.06 5.22 21.36
N ASP A 208 -0.42 6.23 21.99
CA ASP A 208 0.04 6.13 23.38
C ASP A 208 -1.02 6.62 24.38
N ASP A 209 -2.01 7.39 23.93
CA ASP A 209 -3.06 7.96 24.77
C ASP A 209 -4.43 7.26 24.63
N GLY A 210 -4.47 6.14 23.91
CA GLY A 210 -5.66 5.29 23.80
C GLY A 210 -6.71 5.75 22.78
N ARG A 211 -6.42 6.76 21.96
CA ARG A 211 -7.34 7.22 20.90
C ARG A 211 -7.33 6.32 19.67
N LEU A 212 -6.24 5.55 19.44
CA LEU A 212 -6.18 4.55 18.38
C LEU A 212 -6.43 3.15 18.92
N PRO A 213 -7.05 2.25 18.14
CA PRO A 213 -7.40 0.88 18.56
C PRO A 213 -6.18 -0.05 18.51
N MET A 214 -5.16 0.20 19.36
CA MET A 214 -3.88 -0.50 19.38
C MET A 214 -3.96 -2.00 19.67
N THR A 215 -5.12 -2.50 20.10
CA THR A 215 -5.35 -3.95 20.34
C THR A 215 -5.64 -4.71 19.04
N ASP A 216 -6.08 -4.03 17.98
CA ASP A 216 -6.36 -4.62 16.68
C ASP A 216 -5.96 -3.65 15.53
N HIS A 217 -4.79 -3.88 14.98
CA HIS A 217 -4.27 -3.09 13.85
C HIS A 217 -5.01 -3.33 12.51
N ASN A 218 -5.95 -4.28 12.47
CA ASN A 218 -6.83 -4.50 11.32
C ASN A 218 -8.15 -3.72 11.42
N THR A 219 -8.38 -3.04 12.54
CA THR A 219 -9.55 -2.15 12.70
C THR A 219 -9.65 -1.21 11.52
N ARG A 220 -10.84 -1.11 10.96
CA ARG A 220 -11.12 -0.15 9.88
C ARG A 220 -11.17 1.26 10.45
N ILE A 221 -10.33 2.13 9.94
CA ILE A 221 -10.24 3.52 10.36
C ILE A 221 -10.65 4.41 9.18
N PHE A 222 -11.61 5.29 9.42
CA PHE A 222 -11.99 6.36 8.50
C PHE A 222 -11.53 7.69 9.04
N VAL A 223 -10.86 8.47 8.20
CA VAL A 223 -10.41 9.82 8.54
C VAL A 223 -11.18 10.84 7.72
N VAL A 224 -11.77 11.80 8.39
CA VAL A 224 -12.44 12.96 7.77
C VAL A 224 -11.89 14.24 8.40
N ALA A 225 -11.81 15.33 7.64
CA ALA A 225 -11.27 16.59 8.15
C ALA A 225 -11.99 17.81 7.49
N GLY A 226 -11.41 18.99 7.58
CA GLY A 226 -11.91 20.18 6.93
C GLY A 226 -11.90 20.10 5.40
N ASN A 227 -10.98 19.30 4.85
CA ASN A 227 -10.87 18.99 3.42
C ASN A 227 -10.08 17.66 3.24
N GLY A 228 -10.07 17.14 2.02
CA GLY A 228 -9.43 15.89 1.69
C GLY A 228 -7.92 15.85 1.95
N ASN A 229 -7.20 16.94 1.71
CA ASN A 229 -5.75 16.98 1.97
C ASN A 229 -5.46 16.86 3.47
N GLU A 230 -6.17 17.61 4.31
CA GLU A 230 -6.03 17.50 5.76
C GLU A 230 -6.38 16.09 6.27
N ALA A 231 -7.45 15.48 5.73
CA ALA A 231 -7.83 14.11 6.07
C ALA A 231 -6.76 13.09 5.65
N ARG A 232 -6.19 13.28 4.47
CA ARG A 232 -5.09 12.45 3.96
C ARG A 232 -3.85 12.53 4.83
N ASP A 233 -3.41 13.75 5.19
CA ASP A 233 -2.22 13.95 6.02
C ASP A 233 -2.35 13.24 7.38
N VAL A 234 -3.53 13.32 8.00
CA VAL A 234 -3.82 12.60 9.26
C VAL A 234 -3.82 11.09 9.04
N ALA A 235 -4.43 10.61 7.96
CA ALA A 235 -4.44 9.19 7.62
C ALA A 235 -3.03 8.64 7.38
N GLU A 236 -2.17 9.38 6.66
CA GLU A 236 -0.77 9.02 6.41
C GLU A 236 0.03 8.94 7.72
N ALA A 237 -0.20 9.88 8.66
CA ALA A 237 0.44 9.83 9.96
C ALA A 237 0.03 8.58 10.78
N ILE A 238 -1.24 8.17 10.71
CA ILE A 238 -1.76 6.99 11.44
C ILE A 238 -1.25 5.68 10.86
N VAL A 239 -1.11 5.57 9.52
CA VAL A 239 -0.60 4.36 8.86
C VAL A 239 0.81 4.00 9.36
N HIS A 240 1.63 4.98 9.74
CA HIS A 240 2.96 4.74 10.31
C HIS A 240 2.93 3.94 11.62
N ASP A 241 1.80 3.88 12.32
CA ASP A 241 1.61 3.07 13.52
C ASP A 241 1.10 1.64 13.20
N ALA A 242 1.42 1.14 12.01
CA ALA A 242 1.13 -0.21 11.49
C ALA A 242 -0.37 -0.51 11.27
N PHE A 243 -1.21 0.49 11.10
CA PHE A 243 -2.59 0.28 10.69
C PHE A 243 -2.68 0.12 9.17
N HIS A 244 -3.20 -1.02 8.71
CA HIS A 244 -3.27 -1.34 7.27
C HIS A 244 -4.64 -1.04 6.64
N ASN A 245 -5.61 -0.65 7.44
CA ASN A 245 -7.00 -0.45 6.98
C ASN A 245 -7.47 0.98 7.22
N VAL A 246 -6.58 1.95 6.91
CA VAL A 246 -6.87 3.38 7.03
C VAL A 246 -7.34 3.92 5.70
N THR A 247 -8.45 4.63 5.73
CA THR A 247 -9.10 5.25 4.57
C THR A 247 -9.47 6.68 4.91
N PHE A 248 -9.25 7.62 4.01
CA PHE A 248 -9.69 8.99 4.20
C PHE A 248 -10.80 9.35 3.21
N PHE A 249 -11.63 10.30 3.59
CA PHE A 249 -12.65 10.90 2.73
C PHE A 249 -12.10 12.17 2.08
N ASP A 250 -12.11 12.20 0.74
CA ASP A 250 -11.63 13.33 -0.05
C ASP A 250 -12.76 14.36 -0.28
N GLY A 251 -13.27 14.91 0.81
CA GLY A 251 -14.33 15.91 0.81
C GLY A 251 -14.25 16.79 2.05
N THR A 252 -15.31 17.50 2.32
CA THR A 252 -15.41 18.39 3.48
C THR A 252 -16.37 17.83 4.53
N ILE A 253 -16.28 18.34 5.75
CA ILE A 253 -17.27 18.02 6.80
C ILE A 253 -18.70 18.42 6.37
N ALA A 254 -18.85 19.49 5.60
CA ALA A 254 -20.16 19.90 5.10
C ALA A 254 -20.81 18.87 4.18
N ASP A 255 -19.99 18.09 3.47
CA ASP A 255 -20.48 16.98 2.64
C ASP A 255 -21.00 15.81 3.48
N LEU A 256 -20.68 15.78 4.78
CA LEU A 256 -21.05 14.74 5.73
C LEU A 256 -22.05 15.28 6.78
N ALA A 257 -22.95 16.18 6.39
CA ALA A 257 -23.92 16.83 7.29
C ALA A 257 -24.74 15.82 8.12
N GLU A 258 -25.05 14.64 7.55
CA GLU A 258 -25.75 13.56 8.21
C GLU A 258 -24.97 12.90 9.38
N LEU A 259 -23.68 13.13 9.49
CA LEU A 259 -22.83 12.68 10.60
C LEU A 259 -22.63 13.74 11.69
N LEU A 260 -23.12 14.96 11.49
CA LEU A 260 -23.01 16.02 12.49
C LEU A 260 -24.00 15.78 13.63
N ASP A 261 -23.61 16.16 14.84
CA ASP A 261 -24.56 16.23 15.96
C ASP A 261 -25.58 17.33 15.64
N ASP A 262 -26.85 17.03 15.91
CA ASP A 262 -27.92 18.03 15.86
C ASP A 262 -27.57 19.13 16.87
N ALA A 263 -27.54 20.40 16.41
CA ALA A 263 -27.15 21.54 17.20
C ALA A 263 -28.26 21.92 18.22
#